data_7c8d99759e2954bc6887ed710cab2b37
#
_entry.id   7c8d99759e2954bc6887ed710cab2b37
#
_cell.length_a   1.000
_cell.length_b   1.000
_cell.length_c   1.000
_cell.angle_alpha   90.00
_cell.angle_beta   90.00
_cell.angle_gamma   90.00
#
_symmetry.space_group_name_H-M   'P 1'
#
loop_
_entity.id
_entity.type
_entity.pdbx_description
1 polymer ?
#
loop_
_entity_poly.entity_id
_entity_poly.type
_entity_poly.pdbx_seq_one_letter_code
_entity_poly.pdbx_strand_id
1 'polypeptide(L)'
;MLTSSPYILYSDGNGHIFEDTSLYVTGRTGWDAVPVPEDEWIELPEGGQLYELPGRRGIGIDVETGQMRLCDKGWAVAAFIPPAHTGFYLAAYETLSDAPTLPLFCYTAAGWQNNKTYVPCVRIEQDIRQDCAGYDQQVVEAGVKKALETYPHNRLVQHLANNCALTYQCPAARNYFIGRWECPIPSSPACNANCIGCISFQPEEETIISTQDRLTFKPSAEEIIEYTVPHLESAAFPIVSFGQGCEGEPLLMWQTIKESIIEIRKHTQRGSININTNGSMPKAVAELCKVGLDSIRVSLNSVRKHIYEPYYCPNNYAFEDIFESLKVMNSFGGWTSINYFVFPGMTDSIEEYEALRKVIRETGLKMIQWRNFNIDPDWYLGKINVADTGECMGVKQLLELIKEEFPDIKYGYFNPPMERIKGNFEMDFAH
;
A
#
# COMPACT_ATOMS: atom_id res chain seq x y z
N MET A 1 -3.50 -25.09 -13.16
CA MET A 1 -4.49 -24.23 -13.83
C MET A 1 -5.86 -24.77 -13.47
N LEU A 2 -6.80 -23.87 -13.18
CA LEU A 2 -8.21 -24.26 -12.97
C LEU A 2 -8.79 -24.73 -14.31
N THR A 3 -9.68 -25.71 -14.25
CA THR A 3 -10.40 -26.23 -15.43
C THR A 3 -11.72 -25.51 -15.73
N SER A 4 -12.09 -24.57 -14.85
CA SER A 4 -13.24 -23.68 -14.93
C SER A 4 -13.08 -22.54 -13.92
N SER A 5 -13.85 -21.45 -14.09
CA SER A 5 -13.87 -20.35 -13.12
C SER A 5 -14.38 -20.80 -11.75
N PRO A 6 -13.88 -20.22 -10.64
CA PRO A 6 -14.41 -20.49 -9.31
C PRO A 6 -15.87 -20.02 -9.17
N TYR A 7 -16.61 -20.64 -8.24
CA TYR A 7 -17.97 -20.25 -7.90
C TYR A 7 -17.97 -19.01 -7.02
N ILE A 8 -19.02 -18.20 -7.13
CA ILE A 8 -19.20 -16.98 -6.35
C ILE A 8 -19.40 -17.33 -4.86
N LEU A 9 -18.83 -16.47 -4.00
CA LEU A 9 -19.03 -16.52 -2.56
C LEU A 9 -20.08 -15.50 -2.14
N TYR A 10 -20.90 -15.86 -1.15
CA TYR A 10 -21.86 -14.97 -0.50
C TYR A 10 -21.86 -15.15 1.02
N SER A 11 -22.28 -14.13 1.75
CA SER A 11 -22.45 -14.18 3.22
C SER A 11 -23.92 -14.10 3.59
N ASP A 12 -24.29 -14.78 4.69
CA ASP A 12 -25.63 -14.70 5.29
C ASP A 12 -25.87 -13.43 6.13
N GLY A 13 -24.87 -12.55 6.20
CA GLY A 13 -24.91 -11.31 7.03
C GLY A 13 -24.62 -11.55 8.51
N ASN A 14 -24.25 -12.77 8.91
CA ASN A 14 -23.86 -13.13 10.28
C ASN A 14 -22.41 -13.60 10.37
N GLY A 15 -21.61 -13.32 9.32
CA GLY A 15 -20.21 -13.70 9.25
C GLY A 15 -19.96 -15.12 8.69
N HIS A 16 -21.00 -15.86 8.28
CA HIS A 16 -20.81 -17.13 7.61
C HIS A 16 -20.76 -16.93 6.08
N ILE A 17 -19.78 -17.57 5.45
CA ILE A 17 -19.55 -17.47 4.01
C ILE A 17 -19.84 -18.82 3.36
N PHE A 18 -20.59 -18.77 2.25
CA PHE A 18 -21.03 -19.92 1.48
C PHE A 18 -20.70 -19.75 0.01
N GLU A 19 -20.68 -20.84 -0.74
CA GLU A 19 -20.59 -20.85 -2.20
C GLU A 19 -21.98 -20.92 -2.87
N ASP A 20 -22.12 -20.28 -4.01
CA ASP A 20 -23.25 -20.48 -4.91
C ASP A 20 -22.78 -21.13 -6.20
N THR A 21 -22.98 -22.44 -6.31
CA THR A 21 -22.53 -23.24 -7.46
C THR A 21 -23.35 -22.99 -8.74
N SER A 22 -24.38 -22.15 -8.69
CA SER A 22 -25.11 -21.71 -9.88
C SER A 22 -24.49 -20.49 -10.59
N LEU A 23 -23.47 -19.88 -9.97
CA LEU A 23 -22.79 -18.69 -10.49
C LEU A 23 -21.27 -18.85 -10.44
N TYR A 24 -20.59 -18.58 -11.54
CA TYR A 24 -19.17 -18.27 -11.51
C TYR A 24 -18.93 -16.84 -11.05
N VAL A 25 -17.84 -16.63 -10.28
CA VAL A 25 -17.48 -15.30 -9.82
C VAL A 25 -17.00 -14.40 -10.97
N THR A 26 -17.33 -13.11 -10.89
CA THR A 26 -16.80 -12.06 -11.77
C THR A 26 -15.86 -11.13 -11.03
N GLY A 27 -15.04 -10.42 -11.78
CA GLY A 27 -14.23 -9.31 -11.28
C GLY A 27 -14.88 -7.96 -11.62
N ARG A 28 -14.44 -6.91 -10.94
CA ARG A 28 -14.80 -5.53 -11.23
C ARG A 28 -13.58 -4.75 -11.71
N THR A 29 -13.76 -4.01 -12.82
CA THR A 29 -12.84 -3.01 -13.36
C THR A 29 -13.59 -1.69 -13.53
N GLY A 30 -13.14 -0.60 -12.91
CA GLY A 30 -13.89 0.66 -12.95
C GLY A 30 -15.31 0.50 -12.43
N TRP A 31 -16.27 0.75 -13.32
CA TRP A 31 -17.71 0.60 -13.05
C TRP A 31 -18.27 -0.78 -13.44
N ASP A 32 -17.53 -1.57 -14.20
CA ASP A 32 -18.05 -2.74 -14.90
C ASP A 32 -17.70 -4.05 -14.20
N ALA A 33 -18.67 -4.97 -14.18
CA ALA A 33 -18.42 -6.37 -13.87
C ALA A 33 -17.95 -7.08 -15.14
N VAL A 34 -16.87 -7.87 -15.02
CA VAL A 34 -16.25 -8.57 -16.15
C VAL A 34 -15.92 -10.03 -15.80
N PRO A 35 -15.91 -10.93 -16.78
CA PRO A 35 -15.35 -12.27 -16.58
C PRO A 35 -13.85 -12.19 -16.22
N VAL A 36 -13.41 -13.06 -15.35
CA VAL A 36 -11.97 -13.17 -14.99
C VAL A 36 -11.38 -14.36 -15.76
N PRO A 37 -10.28 -14.19 -16.52
CA PRO A 37 -9.59 -15.28 -17.21
C PRO A 37 -9.15 -16.41 -16.27
N GLU A 38 -9.24 -17.67 -16.74
CA GLU A 38 -8.95 -18.85 -15.91
C GLU A 38 -7.47 -18.90 -15.43
N ASP A 39 -6.55 -18.35 -16.20
CA ASP A 39 -5.12 -18.32 -15.89
C ASP A 39 -4.70 -17.20 -14.91
N GLU A 40 -5.63 -16.35 -14.49
CA GLU A 40 -5.36 -15.26 -13.54
C GLU A 40 -5.68 -15.60 -12.08
N TRP A 41 -6.28 -16.75 -11.86
CA TRP A 41 -6.62 -17.24 -10.52
C TRP A 41 -5.48 -17.97 -9.86
N ILE A 42 -5.17 -17.60 -8.62
CA ILE A 42 -4.29 -18.36 -7.72
C ILE A 42 -5.05 -18.70 -6.44
N GLU A 43 -4.61 -19.74 -5.74
CA GLU A 43 -5.12 -20.02 -4.39
C GLU A 43 -4.85 -18.81 -3.49
N LEU A 44 -5.81 -18.48 -2.61
CA LEU A 44 -5.67 -17.35 -1.68
C LEU A 44 -4.38 -17.52 -0.86
N PRO A 45 -3.42 -16.59 -0.96
CA PRO A 45 -2.15 -16.70 -0.26
C PRO A 45 -2.32 -16.71 1.26
N GLU A 46 -1.38 -17.35 1.97
CA GLU A 46 -1.35 -17.37 3.43
C GLU A 46 -1.39 -15.96 4.02
N GLY A 47 -2.25 -15.74 5.01
CA GLY A 47 -2.55 -14.42 5.57
C GLY A 47 -3.65 -13.65 4.83
N GLY A 48 -4.17 -14.19 3.73
CA GLY A 48 -5.38 -13.69 3.09
C GLY A 48 -6.62 -13.97 3.94
N GLN A 49 -7.63 -13.12 3.83
CA GLN A 49 -8.88 -13.22 4.61
C GLN A 49 -10.08 -12.89 3.72
N LEU A 50 -11.20 -13.55 4.01
CA LEU A 50 -12.49 -13.26 3.39
C LEU A 50 -13.36 -12.45 4.36
N TYR A 51 -14.18 -11.56 3.80
CA TYR A 51 -15.16 -10.80 4.57
C TYR A 51 -16.34 -10.38 3.71
N GLU A 52 -17.47 -10.19 4.37
CA GLU A 52 -18.71 -9.76 3.75
C GLU A 52 -18.73 -8.27 3.42
N LEU A 53 -19.48 -7.91 2.40
CA LEU A 53 -19.72 -6.53 1.98
C LEU A 53 -21.18 -6.16 2.25
N PRO A 54 -21.51 -5.59 3.42
CA PRO A 54 -22.88 -5.29 3.81
C PRO A 54 -23.58 -4.36 2.82
N GLY A 55 -24.83 -4.68 2.50
CA GLY A 55 -25.63 -3.90 1.54
C GLY A 55 -25.22 -4.05 0.09
N ARG A 56 -24.40 -5.05 -0.26
CA ARG A 56 -23.96 -5.31 -1.64
C ARG A 56 -24.30 -6.73 -2.07
N ARG A 57 -24.80 -6.87 -3.29
CA ARG A 57 -25.09 -8.18 -3.88
C ARG A 57 -24.09 -8.51 -4.97
N GLY A 58 -23.42 -9.65 -4.85
CA GLY A 58 -22.43 -10.10 -5.81
C GLY A 58 -23.01 -10.29 -7.19
N ILE A 59 -22.22 -9.96 -8.23
CA ILE A 59 -22.51 -10.25 -9.62
C ILE A 59 -21.73 -11.48 -10.02
N GLY A 60 -22.40 -12.44 -10.68
CA GLY A 60 -21.76 -13.65 -11.20
C GLY A 60 -22.28 -14.02 -12.59
N ILE A 61 -21.61 -14.97 -13.23
CA ILE A 61 -22.02 -15.55 -14.51
C ILE A 61 -22.78 -16.83 -14.22
N ASP A 62 -24.03 -16.88 -14.65
CA ASP A 62 -24.87 -18.06 -14.52
C ASP A 62 -24.27 -19.26 -15.27
N VAL A 63 -24.12 -20.36 -14.59
CA VAL A 63 -23.42 -21.55 -15.09
C VAL A 63 -24.14 -22.19 -16.29
N GLU A 64 -25.47 -22.10 -16.34
CA GLU A 64 -26.28 -22.71 -17.41
C GLU A 64 -26.42 -21.79 -18.62
N THR A 65 -26.65 -20.49 -18.39
CA THR A 65 -26.95 -19.53 -19.46
C THR A 65 -25.76 -18.72 -19.95
N GLY A 66 -24.68 -18.65 -19.17
CA GLY A 66 -23.52 -17.81 -19.43
C GLY A 66 -23.81 -16.29 -19.29
N GLN A 67 -24.98 -15.90 -18.78
CA GLN A 67 -25.34 -14.49 -18.60
C GLN A 67 -24.97 -14.00 -17.20
N MET A 68 -24.60 -12.73 -17.11
CA MET A 68 -24.37 -12.10 -15.82
C MET A 68 -25.69 -11.85 -15.09
N ARG A 69 -25.72 -12.16 -13.80
CA ARG A 69 -26.84 -11.84 -12.91
C ARG A 69 -26.39 -11.65 -11.46
N LEU A 70 -27.27 -11.07 -10.66
CA LEU A 70 -27.05 -10.92 -9.23
C LEU A 70 -27.17 -12.25 -8.49
N CYS A 71 -26.34 -12.42 -7.46
CA CYS A 71 -26.52 -13.44 -6.44
C CYS A 71 -27.60 -12.95 -5.47
N ASP A 72 -28.69 -13.69 -5.36
CA ASP A 72 -29.85 -13.36 -4.55
C ASP A 72 -29.81 -13.92 -3.13
N LYS A 73 -28.75 -14.71 -2.79
CA LYS A 73 -28.65 -15.47 -1.56
C LYS A 73 -28.14 -14.68 -0.35
N GLY A 74 -27.42 -13.57 -0.54
CA GLY A 74 -26.85 -12.82 0.57
C GLY A 74 -25.95 -11.67 0.11
N TRP A 75 -25.05 -11.24 1.01
CA TRP A 75 -24.09 -10.17 0.72
C TRP A 75 -22.91 -10.67 -0.12
N ALA A 76 -22.36 -9.80 -0.95
CA ALA A 76 -21.12 -10.05 -1.66
C ALA A 76 -19.96 -10.31 -0.68
N VAL A 77 -18.96 -11.05 -1.14
CA VAL A 77 -17.75 -11.37 -0.40
C VAL A 77 -16.53 -10.86 -1.18
N ALA A 78 -15.58 -10.30 -0.47
CA ALA A 78 -14.28 -9.90 -0.99
C ALA A 78 -13.15 -10.57 -0.22
N ALA A 79 -11.96 -10.55 -0.81
CA ALA A 79 -10.74 -10.98 -0.16
C ALA A 79 -9.81 -9.81 0.15
N PHE A 80 -9.21 -9.83 1.33
CA PHE A 80 -7.93 -9.19 1.57
C PHE A 80 -6.82 -10.11 1.07
N ILE A 81 -5.98 -9.61 0.19
CA ILE A 81 -4.76 -10.30 -0.22
C ILE A 81 -3.56 -9.74 0.55
N PRO A 82 -2.65 -10.61 1.03
CA PRO A 82 -1.54 -10.17 1.88
C PRO A 82 -0.54 -9.32 1.11
N PRO A 83 0.32 -8.57 1.82
CA PRO A 83 1.44 -7.85 1.22
C PRO A 83 2.23 -8.71 0.24
N ALA A 84 2.98 -8.07 -0.66
CA ALA A 84 3.70 -8.70 -1.76
C ALA A 84 2.83 -9.22 -2.93
N HIS A 85 1.51 -9.12 -2.85
CA HIS A 85 0.60 -9.49 -3.93
C HIS A 85 -0.17 -8.28 -4.47
N THR A 86 -0.42 -8.28 -5.79
CA THR A 86 -1.24 -7.25 -6.46
C THR A 86 -2.43 -7.91 -7.13
N GLY A 87 -3.65 -7.46 -6.77
CA GLY A 87 -4.90 -7.93 -7.34
C GLY A 87 -5.18 -7.35 -8.71
N PHE A 88 -5.80 -8.14 -9.57
CA PHE A 88 -6.17 -7.76 -10.93
C PHE A 88 -7.60 -7.21 -11.03
N TYR A 89 -8.47 -7.62 -10.10
CA TYR A 89 -9.90 -7.26 -10.09
C TYR A 89 -10.37 -7.01 -8.66
N LEU A 90 -11.27 -6.04 -8.52
CA LEU A 90 -12.05 -5.88 -7.30
C LEU A 90 -13.25 -6.84 -7.31
N ALA A 91 -13.89 -7.04 -6.17
CA ALA A 91 -15.15 -7.77 -6.09
C ALA A 91 -16.23 -7.04 -6.89
N ALA A 92 -16.95 -7.78 -7.74
CA ALA A 92 -18.06 -7.24 -8.53
C ALA A 92 -19.38 -7.38 -7.78
N TYR A 93 -20.09 -6.27 -7.63
CA TYR A 93 -21.37 -6.23 -6.90
C TYR A 93 -22.25 -5.07 -7.35
N GLU A 94 -23.53 -5.17 -7.04
CA GLU A 94 -24.49 -4.06 -7.06
C GLU A 94 -24.68 -3.54 -5.63
N THR A 95 -24.56 -2.23 -5.47
CA THR A 95 -24.74 -1.54 -4.18
C THR A 95 -26.20 -1.20 -3.97
N LEU A 96 -26.79 -1.65 -2.87
CA LEU A 96 -28.17 -1.32 -2.50
C LEU A 96 -28.27 0.11 -1.98
N SER A 97 -29.45 0.71 -2.06
CA SER A 97 -29.68 2.13 -1.74
C SER A 97 -29.36 2.52 -0.29
N ASP A 98 -29.43 1.56 0.63
CA ASP A 98 -29.18 1.73 2.08
C ASP A 98 -27.84 1.15 2.52
N ALA A 99 -26.99 0.77 1.58
CA ALA A 99 -25.68 0.20 1.88
C ALA A 99 -24.77 1.22 2.58
N PRO A 100 -24.09 0.83 3.67
CA PRO A 100 -23.09 1.70 4.28
C PRO A 100 -21.87 1.85 3.36
N THR A 101 -21.14 2.96 3.46
CA THR A 101 -19.82 3.08 2.83
C THR A 101 -18.88 2.02 3.41
N LEU A 102 -18.15 1.32 2.57
CA LEU A 102 -17.17 0.32 3.02
C LEU A 102 -15.97 0.98 3.70
N PRO A 103 -15.42 0.35 4.74
CA PRO A 103 -14.19 0.83 5.40
C PRO A 103 -13.00 0.96 4.44
N LEU A 104 -11.94 1.63 4.87
CA LEU A 104 -10.66 1.66 4.15
C LEU A 104 -9.98 0.29 4.24
N PHE A 105 -10.27 -0.57 3.27
CA PHE A 105 -9.74 -1.93 3.20
C PHE A 105 -9.63 -2.43 1.74
N CYS A 106 -8.90 -3.55 1.50
CA CYS A 106 -8.74 -4.12 0.17
C CYS A 106 -9.94 -5.02 -0.16
N TYR A 107 -10.48 -4.92 -1.39
CA TYR A 107 -11.71 -5.59 -1.85
C TYR A 107 -11.47 -6.41 -3.12
N THR A 108 -10.50 -7.32 -3.09
CA THR A 108 -10.18 -8.19 -4.23
C THR A 108 -11.29 -9.21 -4.47
N ALA A 109 -11.58 -9.51 -5.74
CA ALA A 109 -12.51 -10.58 -6.11
C ALA A 109 -12.06 -11.92 -5.51
N ALA A 110 -13.02 -12.75 -5.09
CA ALA A 110 -12.75 -14.07 -4.53
C ALA A 110 -13.81 -15.08 -4.93
N GLY A 111 -13.38 -16.30 -5.17
CA GLY A 111 -14.27 -17.41 -5.48
C GLY A 111 -13.83 -18.71 -4.86
N TRP A 112 -14.70 -19.73 -4.94
CA TRP A 112 -14.49 -21.04 -4.31
C TRP A 112 -14.50 -22.16 -5.33
N GLN A 113 -13.51 -23.02 -5.27
CA GLN A 113 -13.47 -24.23 -6.09
C GLN A 113 -12.59 -25.30 -5.43
N ASN A 114 -12.97 -26.57 -5.54
CA ASN A 114 -12.19 -27.70 -5.03
C ASN A 114 -11.78 -27.56 -3.54
N ASN A 115 -12.70 -27.08 -2.69
CA ASN A 115 -12.48 -26.82 -1.27
C ASN A 115 -11.38 -25.79 -0.97
N LYS A 116 -11.15 -24.83 -1.89
CA LYS A 116 -10.16 -23.76 -1.75
C LYS A 116 -10.73 -22.44 -2.22
N THR A 117 -10.24 -21.38 -1.62
CA THR A 117 -10.49 -20.00 -2.07
C THR A 117 -9.46 -19.61 -3.13
N TYR A 118 -9.93 -18.95 -4.18
CA TYR A 118 -9.10 -18.40 -5.24
C TYR A 118 -9.31 -16.89 -5.37
N VAL A 119 -8.23 -16.20 -5.74
CA VAL A 119 -8.21 -14.76 -5.96
C VAL A 119 -7.44 -14.43 -7.24
N PRO A 120 -7.85 -13.43 -8.03
CA PRO A 120 -7.13 -13.02 -9.23
C PRO A 120 -6.02 -12.04 -8.85
N CYS A 121 -4.83 -12.55 -8.63
CA CYS A 121 -3.68 -11.73 -8.26
C CYS A 121 -2.35 -12.40 -8.63
N VAL A 122 -1.28 -11.63 -8.51
CA VAL A 122 0.09 -12.11 -8.69
C VAL A 122 0.98 -11.68 -7.53
N ARG A 123 1.93 -12.55 -7.15
CA ARG A 123 3.00 -12.18 -6.22
C ARG A 123 4.04 -11.33 -6.97
N ILE A 124 4.22 -10.08 -6.55
CA ILE A 124 5.15 -9.11 -7.15
C ILE A 124 6.47 -8.98 -6.39
N GLU A 125 6.49 -9.29 -5.09
CA GLU A 125 7.69 -9.28 -4.26
C GLU A 125 8.01 -10.69 -3.80
N GLN A 126 9.20 -11.16 -4.11
CA GLN A 126 9.64 -12.50 -3.73
C GLN A 126 10.24 -12.56 -2.31
N ASP A 127 10.46 -11.41 -1.67
CA ASP A 127 11.03 -11.35 -0.33
C ASP A 127 10.06 -11.93 0.72
N ILE A 128 10.40 -13.07 1.28
CA ILE A 128 9.60 -13.76 2.32
C ILE A 128 9.46 -12.95 3.61
N ARG A 129 10.28 -11.91 3.81
CA ARG A 129 10.15 -11.01 4.96
C ARG A 129 8.83 -10.26 4.98
N GLN A 130 8.08 -10.22 3.86
CA GLN A 130 6.73 -9.66 3.76
C GLN A 130 5.64 -10.63 4.25
N ASP A 131 5.95 -11.91 4.37
CA ASP A 131 4.94 -12.91 4.65
C ASP A 131 4.40 -12.75 6.07
N CYS A 132 3.07 -12.82 6.20
CA CYS A 132 2.37 -12.58 7.46
C CYS A 132 2.74 -13.60 8.55
N ALA A 133 3.11 -14.82 8.18
CA ALA A 133 3.58 -15.87 9.07
C ALA A 133 4.84 -15.48 9.88
N GLY A 134 5.57 -14.47 9.43
CA GLY A 134 6.76 -13.97 10.12
C GLY A 134 6.51 -13.19 11.42
N TYR A 135 5.27 -13.01 11.88
CA TYR A 135 4.91 -12.19 13.04
C TYR A 135 4.24 -13.03 14.13
N ASP A 136 5.04 -13.59 15.04
CA ASP A 136 4.52 -14.17 16.27
C ASP A 136 4.10 -13.07 17.25
N GLN A 137 2.83 -13.07 17.65
CA GLN A 137 2.25 -12.05 18.53
C GLN A 137 2.94 -12.01 19.90
N GLN A 138 3.31 -13.13 20.48
CA GLN A 138 3.99 -13.18 21.77
C GLN A 138 5.39 -12.57 21.70
N VAL A 139 6.10 -12.79 20.58
CA VAL A 139 7.41 -12.18 20.33
C VAL A 139 7.29 -10.67 20.16
N VAL A 140 6.26 -10.21 19.46
CA VAL A 140 5.97 -8.77 19.31
C VAL A 140 5.69 -8.13 20.66
N GLU A 141 4.81 -8.71 21.48
CA GLU A 141 4.48 -8.19 22.82
C GLU A 141 5.68 -8.15 23.76
N ALA A 142 6.53 -9.18 23.73
CA ALA A 142 7.78 -9.20 24.49
C ALA A 142 8.75 -8.09 24.04
N GLY A 143 8.86 -7.87 22.72
CA GLY A 143 9.68 -6.80 22.15
C GLY A 143 9.15 -5.40 22.52
N VAL A 144 7.84 -5.21 22.46
CA VAL A 144 7.17 -3.97 22.89
C VAL A 144 7.48 -3.69 24.36
N LYS A 145 7.27 -4.66 25.25
CA LYS A 145 7.54 -4.51 26.67
C LYS A 145 9.00 -4.10 26.92
N LYS A 146 9.96 -4.79 26.29
CA LYS A 146 11.38 -4.47 26.40
C LYS A 146 11.69 -3.05 25.94
N ALA A 147 11.11 -2.61 24.81
CA ALA A 147 11.34 -1.26 24.28
C ALA A 147 10.78 -0.17 25.20
N LEU A 148 9.58 -0.37 25.78
CA LEU A 148 8.97 0.56 26.73
C LEU A 148 9.78 0.65 28.05
N GLU A 149 10.39 -0.45 28.50
CA GLU A 149 11.30 -0.44 29.65
C GLU A 149 12.63 0.26 29.33
N THR A 150 13.13 0.13 28.08
CA THR A 150 14.39 0.74 27.64
C THR A 150 14.24 2.24 27.38
N TYR A 151 13.11 2.67 26.83
CA TYR A 151 12.81 4.04 26.41
C TYR A 151 11.53 4.58 27.08
N PRO A 152 11.47 4.63 28.43
CA PRO A 152 10.21 4.90 29.15
C PRO A 152 9.64 6.31 28.92
N HIS A 153 10.46 7.26 28.48
CA HIS A 153 10.08 8.64 28.23
C HIS A 153 9.99 9.01 26.75
N ASN A 154 10.32 8.07 25.86
CA ASN A 154 10.27 8.31 24.41
C ASN A 154 8.84 8.20 23.89
N ARG A 155 8.23 9.33 23.51
CA ARG A 155 6.86 9.40 23.01
C ARG A 155 6.66 8.65 21.70
N LEU A 156 7.70 8.61 20.82
CA LEU A 156 7.63 7.86 19.56
C LEU A 156 7.58 6.35 19.81
N VAL A 157 8.43 5.84 20.71
CA VAL A 157 8.40 4.42 21.08
C VAL A 157 7.06 4.06 21.70
N GLN A 158 6.48 4.91 22.54
CA GLN A 158 5.14 4.71 23.13
C GLN A 158 4.05 4.69 22.02
N HIS A 159 4.10 5.61 21.07
CA HIS A 159 3.16 5.65 19.92
C HIS A 159 3.29 4.40 19.04
N LEU A 160 4.51 4.02 18.69
CA LEU A 160 4.77 2.81 17.90
C LEU A 160 4.32 1.53 18.62
N ALA A 161 4.51 1.46 19.95
CA ALA A 161 4.13 0.32 20.77
C ALA A 161 2.59 0.20 20.85
N ASN A 162 1.95 1.21 21.44
CA ASN A 162 0.55 1.12 21.83
C ASN A 162 -0.38 1.25 20.63
N ASN A 163 -0.09 2.23 19.75
CA ASN A 163 -0.94 2.51 18.60
C ASN A 163 -0.62 1.57 17.43
N CYS A 164 0.64 1.59 16.95
CA CYS A 164 0.97 0.94 15.69
C CYS A 164 1.13 -0.58 15.84
N ALA A 165 1.89 -1.08 16.82
CA ALA A 165 2.19 -2.51 16.93
C ALA A 165 1.07 -3.32 17.57
N LEU A 166 0.51 -2.86 18.71
CA LEU A 166 -0.46 -3.62 19.49
C LEU A 166 -1.90 -3.41 18.99
N THR A 167 -2.30 -2.18 18.65
CA THR A 167 -3.66 -1.89 18.21
C THR A 167 -3.86 -2.18 16.73
N TYR A 168 -3.06 -1.55 15.86
CA TYR A 168 -3.25 -1.65 14.40
C TYR A 168 -2.41 -2.73 13.72
N GLN A 169 -1.58 -3.44 14.47
CA GLN A 169 -0.72 -4.53 13.99
C GLN A 169 0.13 -4.15 12.77
N CYS A 170 0.59 -2.89 12.72
CA CYS A 170 1.37 -2.34 11.63
C CYS A 170 2.67 -3.14 11.41
N PRO A 171 2.90 -3.72 10.22
CA PRO A 171 4.08 -4.54 9.95
C PRO A 171 5.41 -3.80 10.19
N ALA A 172 5.49 -2.51 9.87
CA ALA A 172 6.69 -1.71 10.08
C ALA A 172 7.02 -1.57 11.58
N ALA A 173 6.01 -1.27 12.42
CA ALA A 173 6.21 -1.20 13.86
C ALA A 173 6.55 -2.56 14.47
N ARG A 174 5.85 -3.62 14.03
CA ARG A 174 6.14 -5.00 14.49
C ARG A 174 7.57 -5.42 14.14
N ASN A 175 8.05 -5.09 12.92
CA ASN A 175 9.45 -5.34 12.53
C ASN A 175 10.44 -4.72 13.50
N TYR A 176 10.25 -3.46 13.89
CA TYR A 176 11.11 -2.78 14.86
C TYR A 176 11.14 -3.53 16.21
N PHE A 177 9.97 -3.86 16.78
CA PHE A 177 9.90 -4.49 18.10
C PHE A 177 10.47 -5.91 18.16
N ILE A 178 10.49 -6.63 17.04
CA ILE A 178 11.12 -7.96 16.96
C ILE A 178 12.56 -7.92 16.42
N GLY A 179 13.16 -6.72 16.29
CA GLY A 179 14.55 -6.55 15.89
C GLY A 179 14.83 -6.85 14.41
N ARG A 180 13.81 -6.78 13.55
CA ARG A 180 13.97 -6.95 12.11
C ARG A 180 14.45 -5.66 11.44
N TRP A 181 14.52 -5.66 10.13
CA TRP A 181 15.17 -4.64 9.29
C TRP A 181 14.54 -3.24 9.33
N GLU A 182 13.22 -3.09 9.43
CA GLU A 182 12.57 -1.78 9.32
C GLU A 182 12.24 -1.17 10.69
N CYS A 183 12.60 0.10 10.83
CA CYS A 183 12.25 0.93 11.97
C CYS A 183 11.48 2.15 11.48
N PRO A 184 10.18 2.27 11.77
CA PRO A 184 9.37 3.41 11.36
C PRO A 184 9.64 4.63 12.24
N ILE A 185 9.63 5.81 11.60
CA ILE A 185 9.82 7.10 12.27
C ILE A 185 8.65 8.02 11.92
N PRO A 186 7.53 7.98 12.66
CA PRO A 186 6.50 9.00 12.53
C PRO A 186 7.04 10.38 12.95
N SER A 187 6.88 11.38 12.11
CA SER A 187 7.53 12.69 12.30
C SER A 187 6.59 13.89 12.25
N SER A 188 5.43 13.78 11.61
CA SER A 188 4.56 14.93 11.38
C SER A 188 3.10 14.71 11.81
N PRO A 189 2.57 15.56 12.71
CA PRO A 189 1.14 15.58 13.00
C PRO A 189 0.30 16.27 11.92
N ALA A 190 0.92 17.07 11.04
CA ALA A 190 0.25 17.86 10.01
C ALA A 190 0.48 17.31 8.61
N CYS A 191 -0.45 17.61 7.70
CA CYS A 191 -0.36 17.26 6.29
C CYS A 191 -0.75 18.45 5.42
N ASN A 192 -0.14 18.56 4.23
CA ASN A 192 -0.52 19.52 3.20
C ASN A 192 -1.33 18.88 2.06
N ALA A 193 -1.98 17.76 2.34
CA ALA A 193 -2.95 17.12 1.47
C ALA A 193 -4.13 16.63 2.30
N ASN A 194 -5.33 16.57 1.69
CA ASN A 194 -6.55 16.06 2.29
C ASN A 194 -7.06 14.85 1.49
N CYS A 195 -6.23 13.80 1.44
CA CYS A 195 -6.52 12.61 0.65
C CYS A 195 -7.84 11.98 1.07
N ILE A 196 -8.73 11.72 0.12
CA ILE A 196 -10.03 11.12 0.40
C ILE A 196 -9.93 9.70 1.01
N GLY A 197 -8.85 8.97 0.76
CA GLY A 197 -8.55 7.67 1.36
C GLY A 197 -7.47 7.70 2.44
N CYS A 198 -7.32 8.82 3.17
CA CYS A 198 -6.30 8.92 4.22
C CYS A 198 -6.62 7.97 5.37
N ILE A 199 -5.67 7.10 5.71
CA ILE A 199 -5.86 6.09 6.77
C ILE A 199 -5.68 6.65 8.19
N SER A 200 -5.09 7.83 8.34
CA SER A 200 -4.83 8.43 9.67
C SER A 200 -5.66 9.69 9.95
N PHE A 201 -6.42 10.18 8.99
CA PHE A 201 -7.29 11.34 9.19
C PHE A 201 -8.45 11.31 8.20
N GLN A 202 -9.67 11.26 8.72
CA GLN A 202 -10.89 11.48 7.96
C GLN A 202 -11.69 12.57 8.66
N PRO A 203 -12.27 13.55 7.93
CA PRO A 203 -13.17 14.54 8.53
C PRO A 203 -14.37 13.87 9.19
N GLU A 204 -14.89 14.46 10.27
CA GLU A 204 -16.04 13.93 11.01
C GLU A 204 -17.33 13.87 10.16
N GLU A 205 -17.41 14.71 9.12
CA GLU A 205 -18.55 14.75 8.19
C GLU A 205 -18.55 13.60 7.18
N GLU A 206 -17.42 12.91 7.02
CA GLU A 206 -17.32 11.76 6.10
C GLU A 206 -17.80 10.47 6.76
N THR A 207 -18.35 9.59 5.95
CA THR A 207 -18.85 8.27 6.41
C THR A 207 -17.75 7.25 6.65
N ILE A 208 -16.55 7.53 6.17
CA ILE A 208 -15.37 6.67 6.32
C ILE A 208 -14.61 7.03 7.59
N ILE A 209 -14.22 6.00 8.34
CA ILE A 209 -13.46 6.13 9.59
C ILE A 209 -11.97 5.88 9.30
N SER A 210 -11.10 6.68 9.92
CA SER A 210 -9.65 6.45 9.91
C SER A 210 -9.31 5.08 10.51
N THR A 211 -8.43 4.34 9.85
CA THR A 211 -7.99 3.01 10.31
C THR A 211 -6.77 3.06 11.22
N GLN A 212 -6.18 4.25 11.41
CA GLN A 212 -5.04 4.47 12.32
C GLN A 212 -5.18 5.85 12.98
N ASP A 213 -4.70 5.98 14.22
CA ASP A 213 -4.62 7.29 14.86
C ASP A 213 -3.38 8.05 14.37
N ARG A 214 -3.60 9.29 13.97
CA ARG A 214 -2.52 10.18 13.56
C ARG A 214 -1.69 10.63 14.75
N LEU A 215 -0.38 10.71 14.57
CA LEU A 215 0.54 11.32 15.51
C LEU A 215 0.04 12.72 15.91
N THR A 216 -0.03 13.02 17.21
CA THR A 216 -0.59 14.27 17.73
C THR A 216 0.47 15.28 18.21
N PHE A 217 1.74 14.92 18.16
CA PHE A 217 2.85 15.75 18.62
C PHE A 217 3.97 15.83 17.58
N LYS A 218 4.79 16.86 17.69
CA LYS A 218 6.04 16.98 16.91
C LYS A 218 7.16 16.31 17.71
N PRO A 219 7.80 15.26 17.19
CA PRO A 219 8.94 14.65 17.86
C PRO A 219 10.16 15.56 17.77
N SER A 220 11.08 15.43 18.73
CA SER A 220 12.38 16.05 18.66
C SER A 220 13.39 15.13 17.94
N ALA A 221 14.53 15.71 17.53
CA ALA A 221 15.60 14.92 16.93
C ALA A 221 16.16 13.90 17.92
N GLU A 222 16.26 14.26 19.22
CA GLU A 222 16.72 13.36 20.27
C GLU A 222 15.82 12.14 20.43
N GLU A 223 14.48 12.33 20.43
CA GLU A 223 13.53 11.21 20.48
C GLU A 223 13.70 10.26 19.30
N ILE A 224 13.99 10.79 18.10
CA ILE A 224 14.22 9.98 16.90
C ILE A 224 15.52 9.19 17.01
N ILE A 225 16.63 9.85 17.41
CA ILE A 225 17.96 9.27 17.46
C ILE A 225 18.04 8.16 18.53
N GLU A 226 17.38 8.35 19.66
CA GLU A 226 17.44 7.48 20.83
C GLU A 226 17.14 6.01 20.50
N TYR A 227 16.18 5.72 19.63
CA TYR A 227 15.82 4.35 19.27
C TYR A 227 16.26 3.92 17.86
N THR A 228 16.50 4.87 16.95
CA THR A 228 16.89 4.55 15.57
C THR A 228 18.37 4.18 15.44
N VAL A 229 19.27 4.83 16.19
CA VAL A 229 20.71 4.50 16.16
C VAL A 229 20.96 3.07 16.64
N PRO A 230 20.46 2.62 17.81
CA PRO A 230 20.60 1.22 18.24
C PRO A 230 20.01 0.22 17.24
N HIS A 231 18.88 0.56 16.58
CA HIS A 231 18.31 -0.28 15.53
C HIS A 231 19.26 -0.41 14.33
N LEU A 232 19.78 0.72 13.81
CA LEU A 232 20.71 0.70 12.68
C LEU A 232 22.00 -0.09 13.00
N GLU A 233 22.44 -0.10 14.24
CA GLU A 233 23.65 -0.82 14.64
C GLU A 233 23.42 -2.33 14.81
N SER A 234 22.23 -2.75 15.21
CA SER A 234 21.94 -4.15 15.60
C SER A 234 21.20 -4.97 14.53
N ALA A 235 20.24 -4.37 13.81
CA ALA A 235 19.40 -5.12 12.88
C ALA A 235 20.18 -5.60 11.63
N ALA A 236 19.71 -6.71 11.04
CA ALA A 236 20.22 -7.19 9.78
C ALA A 236 19.62 -6.36 8.63
N PHE A 237 20.46 -5.83 7.72
CA PHE A 237 20.03 -4.99 6.60
C PHE A 237 19.10 -3.84 7.03
N PRO A 238 19.52 -3.02 8.01
CA PRO A 238 18.61 -2.10 8.68
C PRO A 238 18.15 -0.95 7.78
N ILE A 239 16.91 -0.55 8.01
CA ILE A 239 16.26 0.58 7.34
C ILE A 239 15.58 1.42 8.42
N VAL A 240 15.75 2.73 8.39
CA VAL A 240 14.90 3.66 9.13
C VAL A 240 14.07 4.47 8.15
N SER A 241 12.78 4.66 8.44
CA SER A 241 11.84 5.15 7.45
C SER A 241 10.92 6.22 8.03
N PHE A 242 11.11 7.46 7.59
CA PHE A 242 10.17 8.56 7.83
C PHE A 242 8.93 8.40 6.94
N GLY A 243 7.81 9.00 7.32
CA GLY A 243 6.58 8.93 6.55
C GLY A 243 5.83 7.62 6.73
N GLN A 244 5.06 7.53 7.79
CA GLN A 244 4.30 6.33 8.15
C GLN A 244 2.79 6.56 7.97
N GLY A 245 2.02 5.48 7.90
CA GLY A 245 0.56 5.56 7.78
C GLY A 245 -0.12 6.30 8.95
N CYS A 246 0.50 6.30 10.12
CA CYS A 246 -0.01 6.92 11.36
C CYS A 246 0.43 8.39 11.53
N GLU A 247 0.82 9.06 10.48
CA GLU A 247 1.24 10.47 10.54
C GLU A 247 0.69 11.31 9.37
N GLY A 248 1.02 12.60 9.34
CA GLY A 248 0.78 13.48 8.22
C GLY A 248 1.91 13.43 7.17
N GLU A 249 2.27 14.60 6.60
CA GLU A 249 3.34 14.70 5.61
C GLU A 249 4.69 14.98 6.28
N PRO A 250 5.68 14.06 6.19
CA PRO A 250 6.97 14.21 6.85
C PRO A 250 7.77 15.41 6.34
N LEU A 251 7.66 15.80 5.07
CA LEU A 251 8.39 16.96 4.53
C LEU A 251 8.01 18.29 5.22
N LEU A 252 6.86 18.38 5.90
CA LEU A 252 6.53 19.52 6.74
C LEU A 252 7.43 19.64 7.98
N MET A 253 8.11 18.56 8.34
CA MET A 253 9.08 18.48 9.46
C MET A 253 10.52 18.29 8.96
N TRP A 254 10.81 18.69 7.71
CA TRP A 254 12.11 18.43 7.07
C TRP A 254 13.31 18.96 7.86
N GLN A 255 13.18 20.04 8.64
CA GLN A 255 14.28 20.58 9.46
C GLN A 255 14.65 19.61 10.58
N THR A 256 13.64 19.10 11.33
CA THR A 256 13.85 18.08 12.37
C THR A 256 14.41 16.80 11.77
N ILE A 257 13.88 16.38 10.61
CA ILE A 257 14.38 15.20 9.88
C ILE A 257 15.84 15.40 9.47
N LYS A 258 16.20 16.57 8.95
CA LYS A 258 17.58 16.92 8.57
C LYS A 258 18.52 16.84 9.77
N GLU A 259 18.14 17.43 10.89
CA GLU A 259 18.89 17.35 12.15
C GLU A 259 19.08 15.91 12.60
N SER A 260 18.00 15.12 12.58
CA SER A 260 18.07 13.69 12.95
C SER A 260 18.99 12.90 12.04
N ILE A 261 18.94 13.12 10.71
CA ILE A 261 19.84 12.43 9.76
C ILE A 261 21.30 12.80 10.03
N ILE A 262 21.60 14.09 10.26
CA ILE A 262 22.97 14.53 10.58
C ILE A 262 23.48 13.80 11.82
N GLU A 263 22.70 13.77 12.89
CA GLU A 263 23.12 13.11 14.14
C GLU A 263 23.22 11.59 13.97
N ILE A 264 22.25 10.92 13.32
CA ILE A 264 22.31 9.49 13.01
C ILE A 264 23.62 9.17 12.27
N ARG A 265 23.98 9.95 11.23
CA ARG A 265 25.18 9.71 10.42
C ARG A 265 26.49 10.02 11.13
N LYS A 266 26.49 10.78 12.25
CA LYS A 266 27.64 10.89 13.14
C LYS A 266 27.86 9.62 13.96
N HIS A 267 26.80 8.91 14.35
CA HIS A 267 26.87 7.69 15.12
C HIS A 267 27.13 6.45 14.28
N THR A 268 26.46 6.32 13.13
CA THR A 268 26.56 5.13 12.29
C THR A 268 26.40 5.42 10.80
N GLN A 269 27.16 4.70 9.97
CA GLN A 269 27.02 4.70 8.51
C GLN A 269 26.23 3.47 8.02
N ARG A 270 25.75 2.60 8.94
CA ARG A 270 24.98 1.41 8.58
C ARG A 270 23.55 1.76 8.20
N GLY A 271 22.98 0.92 7.37
CA GLY A 271 21.60 0.96 6.96
C GLY A 271 21.22 2.13 6.08
N SER A 272 20.02 2.06 5.52
CA SER A 272 19.44 3.11 4.69
C SER A 272 18.47 3.99 5.49
N ILE A 273 18.42 5.27 5.11
CA ILE A 273 17.43 6.24 5.59
C ILE A 273 16.48 6.55 4.44
N ASN A 274 15.23 6.23 4.64
CA ASN A 274 14.15 6.40 3.67
C ASN A 274 13.14 7.46 4.12
N ILE A 275 12.46 8.06 3.14
CA ILE A 275 11.27 8.89 3.38
C ILE A 275 10.13 8.46 2.46
N ASN A 276 8.95 8.18 3.04
CA ASN A 276 7.69 8.03 2.31
C ASN A 276 6.95 9.37 2.40
N THR A 277 6.53 9.92 1.28
CA THR A 277 6.03 11.31 1.21
C THR A 277 5.06 11.49 0.06
N ASN A 278 4.31 12.57 0.06
CA ASN A 278 3.57 13.01 -1.12
C ASN A 278 4.47 13.72 -2.15
N GLY A 279 5.77 13.93 -1.84
CA GLY A 279 6.73 14.53 -2.76
C GLY A 279 6.57 16.03 -2.98
N SER A 280 5.77 16.72 -2.17
CA SER A 280 5.34 18.11 -2.38
C SER A 280 6.43 19.19 -2.26
N MET A 281 7.62 18.84 -1.73
CA MET A 281 8.64 19.84 -1.36
C MET A 281 10.03 19.47 -1.91
N PRO A 282 10.29 19.60 -3.22
CA PRO A 282 11.56 19.19 -3.85
C PRO A 282 12.79 19.87 -3.26
N LYS A 283 12.67 21.13 -2.80
CA LYS A 283 13.76 21.82 -2.12
C LYS A 283 14.11 21.19 -0.77
N ALA A 284 13.11 20.75 -0.02
CA ALA A 284 13.33 20.03 1.23
C ALA A 284 14.00 18.66 0.97
N VAL A 285 13.55 17.95 -0.06
CA VAL A 285 14.19 16.68 -0.48
C VAL A 285 15.67 16.93 -0.81
N ALA A 286 16.01 17.98 -1.56
CA ALA A 286 17.41 18.31 -1.86
C ALA A 286 18.24 18.54 -0.58
N GLU A 287 17.69 19.23 0.42
CA GLU A 287 18.38 19.46 1.69
C GLU A 287 18.58 18.18 2.50
N LEU A 288 17.62 17.25 2.43
CA LEU A 288 17.74 15.94 3.09
C LEU A 288 18.76 15.03 2.37
N CYS A 289 18.81 15.05 1.05
CA CYS A 289 19.80 14.32 0.26
C CYS A 289 21.25 14.78 0.59
N LYS A 290 21.49 16.07 0.79
CA LYS A 290 22.81 16.63 1.16
C LYS A 290 23.34 16.06 2.48
N VAL A 291 22.47 15.62 3.36
CA VAL A 291 22.85 15.12 4.69
C VAL A 291 22.76 13.61 4.85
N GLY A 292 22.39 12.88 3.79
CA GLY A 292 22.44 11.41 3.79
C GLY A 292 21.07 10.71 3.77
N LEU A 293 20.04 11.33 3.21
CA LEU A 293 18.82 10.62 2.80
C LEU A 293 19.15 9.72 1.61
N ASP A 294 18.88 8.42 1.71
CA ASP A 294 19.29 7.41 0.72
C ASP A 294 18.18 7.03 -0.26
N SER A 295 16.92 7.11 0.16
CA SER A 295 15.79 6.74 -0.68
C SER A 295 14.54 7.58 -0.42
N ILE A 296 13.73 7.71 -1.47
CA ILE A 296 12.41 8.33 -1.44
C ILE A 296 11.37 7.37 -2.00
N ARG A 297 10.19 7.32 -1.39
CA ARG A 297 9.01 6.67 -1.94
C ARG A 297 7.85 7.64 -1.96
N VAL A 298 7.42 8.00 -3.17
CA VAL A 298 6.34 8.97 -3.36
C VAL A 298 5.00 8.26 -3.57
N SER A 299 3.97 8.70 -2.86
CA SER A 299 2.62 8.12 -2.95
C SER A 299 1.83 8.74 -4.10
N LEU A 300 1.25 7.89 -4.95
CA LEU A 300 0.46 8.28 -6.12
C LEU A 300 -0.75 7.34 -6.30
N ASN A 301 -1.91 7.92 -6.63
CA ASN A 301 -3.06 7.16 -7.14
C ASN A 301 -3.09 7.14 -8.67
N SER A 302 -2.49 8.13 -9.30
CA SER A 302 -2.36 8.29 -10.75
C SER A 302 -1.22 9.25 -11.07
N VAL A 303 -0.61 9.09 -12.24
CA VAL A 303 0.35 10.05 -12.83
C VAL A 303 -0.33 11.05 -13.76
N ARG A 304 -1.66 11.07 -13.80
CA ARG A 304 -2.48 12.06 -14.52
C ARG A 304 -3.05 13.07 -13.52
N LYS A 305 -2.78 14.35 -13.76
CA LYS A 305 -3.13 15.46 -12.86
C LYS A 305 -4.62 15.50 -12.49
N HIS A 306 -5.49 15.33 -13.47
CA HIS A 306 -6.94 15.40 -13.29
C HIS A 306 -7.53 14.24 -12.47
N ILE A 307 -6.77 13.15 -12.26
CA ILE A 307 -7.12 12.02 -11.38
C ILE A 307 -6.42 12.17 -10.02
N TYR A 308 -5.20 12.70 -10.02
CA TYR A 308 -4.42 12.92 -8.80
C TYR A 308 -5.06 13.99 -7.89
N GLU A 309 -5.33 15.17 -8.44
CA GLU A 309 -5.77 16.33 -7.64
C GLU A 309 -7.09 16.10 -6.90
N PRO A 310 -8.14 15.49 -7.49
CA PRO A 310 -9.36 15.19 -6.74
C PRO A 310 -9.17 14.20 -5.59
N TYR A 311 -8.19 13.28 -5.71
CA TYR A 311 -7.89 12.32 -4.64
C TYR A 311 -7.04 12.91 -3.53
N TYR A 312 -5.93 13.58 -3.87
CA TYR A 312 -4.99 14.12 -2.87
C TYR A 312 -5.42 15.45 -2.29
N CYS A 313 -6.27 16.22 -2.98
CA CYS A 313 -6.69 17.57 -2.58
C CYS A 313 -5.49 18.39 -2.11
N PRO A 314 -4.50 18.65 -2.98
CA PRO A 314 -3.24 19.26 -2.60
C PRO A 314 -3.43 20.68 -2.07
N ASN A 315 -2.70 21.04 -1.01
CA ASN A 315 -2.69 22.37 -0.41
C ASN A 315 -1.27 22.94 -0.44
N ASN A 316 -1.10 24.04 -1.17
CA ASN A 316 0.16 24.79 -1.31
C ASN A 316 1.31 23.99 -1.98
N TYR A 317 1.03 23.08 -2.89
CA TYR A 317 2.01 22.46 -3.78
C TYR A 317 1.38 22.11 -5.14
N ALA A 318 2.20 21.98 -6.16
CA ALA A 318 1.79 21.62 -7.50
C ALA A 318 2.03 20.13 -7.78
N PHE A 319 1.24 19.57 -8.70
CA PHE A 319 1.41 18.18 -9.15
C PHE A 319 2.81 17.91 -9.70
N GLU A 320 3.41 18.88 -10.34
CA GLU A 320 4.75 18.83 -10.94
C GLU A 320 5.86 18.72 -9.87
N ASP A 321 5.66 19.26 -8.67
CA ASP A 321 6.62 19.17 -7.54
C ASP A 321 6.93 17.72 -7.15
N ILE A 322 5.95 16.81 -7.33
CA ILE A 322 6.06 15.40 -7.02
C ILE A 322 7.17 14.74 -7.84
N PHE A 323 7.14 14.97 -9.14
CA PHE A 323 8.13 14.41 -10.07
C PHE A 323 9.48 15.12 -9.94
N GLU A 324 9.48 16.40 -9.62
CA GLU A 324 10.70 17.12 -9.32
C GLU A 324 11.40 16.56 -8.07
N SER A 325 10.66 16.16 -7.04
CA SER A 325 11.22 15.48 -5.87
C SER A 325 11.90 14.15 -6.23
N LEU A 326 11.33 13.36 -7.16
CA LEU A 326 11.97 12.15 -7.68
C LEU A 326 13.24 12.46 -8.48
N LYS A 327 13.19 13.47 -9.37
CA LYS A 327 14.37 13.92 -10.14
C LYS A 327 15.49 14.40 -9.23
N VAL A 328 15.16 15.16 -8.19
CA VAL A 328 16.12 15.61 -7.18
C VAL A 328 16.80 14.42 -6.52
N MET A 329 16.04 13.46 -5.98
CA MET A 329 16.63 12.26 -5.36
C MET A 329 17.53 11.52 -6.32
N ASN A 330 17.09 11.31 -7.57
CA ASN A 330 17.89 10.64 -8.60
C ASN A 330 19.19 11.39 -8.92
N SER A 331 19.18 12.73 -8.95
CA SER A 331 20.36 13.54 -9.20
C SER A 331 21.44 13.43 -8.12
N PHE A 332 21.06 13.06 -6.89
CA PHE A 332 21.97 12.72 -5.79
C PHE A 332 22.40 11.25 -5.79
N GLY A 333 21.96 10.46 -6.78
CA GLY A 333 22.28 9.02 -6.86
C GLY A 333 21.44 8.14 -5.90
N GLY A 334 20.45 8.71 -5.23
CA GLY A 334 19.58 8.01 -4.29
C GLY A 334 18.60 7.06 -4.98
N TRP A 335 17.87 6.28 -4.19
CA TRP A 335 16.86 5.35 -4.70
C TRP A 335 15.50 6.05 -4.83
N THR A 336 14.90 5.94 -6.01
CA THR A 336 13.59 6.51 -6.32
C THR A 336 12.55 5.42 -6.45
N SER A 337 11.45 5.56 -5.75
CA SER A 337 10.30 4.65 -5.85
C SER A 337 8.98 5.39 -5.74
N ILE A 338 7.92 4.76 -6.25
CA ILE A 338 6.54 5.22 -6.06
C ILE A 338 5.73 4.13 -5.36
N ASN A 339 4.83 4.58 -4.49
CA ASN A 339 3.75 3.77 -3.93
C ASN A 339 2.52 4.04 -4.79
N TYR A 340 2.26 3.14 -5.74
CA TYR A 340 1.30 3.35 -6.81
C TYR A 340 0.02 2.58 -6.53
N PHE A 341 -1.08 3.32 -6.43
CA PHE A 341 -2.36 2.81 -6.02
C PHE A 341 -3.07 2.16 -7.21
N VAL A 342 -3.24 0.84 -7.17
CA VAL A 342 -3.80 0.06 -8.28
C VAL A 342 -5.31 -0.02 -8.17
N PHE A 343 -6.01 0.77 -8.99
CA PHE A 343 -7.44 0.66 -9.19
C PHE A 343 -7.71 0.03 -10.56
N PRO A 344 -8.10 -1.27 -10.63
CA PRO A 344 -8.42 -1.93 -11.88
C PRO A 344 -9.50 -1.19 -12.67
N GLY A 345 -9.26 -0.96 -13.95
CA GLY A 345 -10.13 -0.17 -14.81
C GLY A 345 -9.77 1.33 -14.85
N MET A 346 -8.68 1.75 -14.19
CA MET A 346 -8.15 3.11 -14.27
C MET A 346 -6.63 3.11 -14.36
N THR A 347 -5.96 2.43 -13.43
CA THR A 347 -4.49 2.35 -13.39
C THR A 347 -3.94 1.62 -14.63
N ASP A 348 -4.70 0.70 -15.17
CA ASP A 348 -4.41 -0.10 -16.35
C ASP A 348 -5.00 0.49 -17.65
N SER A 349 -5.43 1.75 -17.64
CA SER A 349 -5.83 2.43 -18.88
C SER A 349 -4.61 2.74 -19.75
N ILE A 350 -4.85 2.77 -21.08
CA ILE A 350 -3.79 3.09 -22.06
C ILE A 350 -3.18 4.47 -21.75
N GLU A 351 -4.01 5.45 -21.40
CA GLU A 351 -3.55 6.81 -21.09
C GLU A 351 -2.68 6.85 -19.82
N GLU A 352 -3.04 6.07 -18.78
CA GLU A 352 -2.24 5.98 -17.57
C GLU A 352 -0.90 5.29 -17.83
N TYR A 353 -0.91 4.22 -18.63
CA TYR A 353 0.30 3.53 -19.07
C TYR A 353 1.26 4.47 -19.80
N GLU A 354 0.79 5.23 -20.79
CA GLU A 354 1.62 6.18 -21.53
C GLU A 354 2.18 7.30 -20.62
N ALA A 355 1.37 7.80 -19.69
CA ALA A 355 1.82 8.79 -18.72
C ALA A 355 2.86 8.19 -17.75
N LEU A 356 2.66 6.97 -17.27
CA LEU A 356 3.59 6.29 -16.38
C LEU A 356 4.95 6.02 -17.03
N ARG A 357 4.96 5.57 -18.29
CA ARG A 357 6.20 5.40 -19.10
C ARG A 357 7.02 6.69 -19.16
N LYS A 358 6.36 7.82 -19.37
CA LYS A 358 7.00 9.13 -19.38
C LYS A 358 7.61 9.46 -18.01
N VAL A 359 6.87 9.26 -16.93
CA VAL A 359 7.38 9.48 -15.56
C VAL A 359 8.59 8.60 -15.27
N ILE A 360 8.56 7.31 -15.61
CA ILE A 360 9.68 6.39 -15.41
C ILE A 360 10.95 6.92 -16.08
N ARG A 361 10.85 7.34 -17.36
CA ARG A 361 11.99 7.86 -18.13
C ARG A 361 12.53 9.19 -17.60
N GLU A 362 11.63 10.12 -17.25
CA GLU A 362 12.01 11.47 -16.84
C GLU A 362 12.55 11.56 -15.42
N THR A 363 12.15 10.66 -14.53
CA THR A 363 12.54 10.71 -13.11
C THR A 363 13.65 9.74 -12.75
N GLY A 364 14.00 8.81 -13.65
CA GLY A 364 14.93 7.72 -13.34
C GLY A 364 14.37 6.79 -12.25
N LEU A 365 13.06 6.51 -12.29
CA LEU A 365 12.38 5.68 -11.33
C LEU A 365 12.99 4.27 -11.28
N LYS A 366 13.29 3.78 -10.08
CA LYS A 366 13.94 2.49 -9.87
C LYS A 366 12.99 1.40 -9.38
N MET A 367 11.87 1.76 -8.73
CA MET A 367 10.94 0.79 -8.20
C MET A 367 9.50 1.30 -8.21
N ILE A 368 8.56 0.40 -8.47
CA ILE A 368 7.12 0.62 -8.28
C ILE A 368 6.62 -0.37 -7.24
N GLN A 369 6.01 0.14 -6.18
CA GLN A 369 5.16 -0.63 -5.29
C GLN A 369 3.74 -0.58 -5.83
N TRP A 370 3.27 -1.67 -6.38
CA TRP A 370 1.91 -1.83 -6.87
C TRP A 370 0.97 -2.12 -5.70
N ARG A 371 0.45 -1.04 -5.09
CA ARG A 371 -0.38 -1.15 -3.89
C ARG A 371 -1.83 -1.39 -4.25
N ASN A 372 -2.42 -2.43 -3.68
CA ASN A 372 -3.83 -2.72 -3.84
C ASN A 372 -4.71 -1.54 -3.41
N PHE A 373 -5.76 -1.32 -4.19
CA PHE A 373 -6.82 -0.37 -3.88
C PHE A 373 -7.49 -0.73 -2.55
N ASN A 374 -7.69 0.25 -1.67
CA ASN A 374 -8.16 0.02 -0.32
C ASN A 374 -9.25 1.03 0.12
N ILE A 375 -10.13 1.38 -0.78
CA ILE A 375 -11.24 2.31 -0.56
C ILE A 375 -12.51 1.66 -1.11
N ASP A 376 -13.69 2.07 -0.65
CA ASP A 376 -14.96 1.73 -1.31
C ASP A 376 -14.93 2.22 -2.77
N PRO A 377 -15.01 1.34 -3.77
CA PRO A 377 -14.90 1.73 -5.18
C PRO A 377 -15.96 2.72 -5.64
N ASP A 378 -17.21 2.57 -5.18
CA ASP A 378 -18.31 3.45 -5.57
C ASP A 378 -18.13 4.85 -4.98
N TRP A 379 -17.75 4.90 -3.70
CA TRP A 379 -17.46 6.15 -3.03
C TRP A 379 -16.24 6.87 -3.64
N TYR A 380 -15.18 6.12 -3.96
CA TYR A 380 -13.98 6.67 -4.61
C TYR A 380 -14.29 7.29 -5.97
N LEU A 381 -14.93 6.52 -6.86
CA LEU A 381 -15.27 7.00 -8.20
C LEU A 381 -16.21 8.22 -8.16
N GLY A 382 -17.15 8.23 -7.22
CA GLY A 382 -18.02 9.38 -6.99
C GLY A 382 -17.25 10.61 -6.51
N LYS A 383 -16.28 10.46 -5.61
CA LYS A 383 -15.48 11.57 -5.07
C LYS A 383 -14.50 12.15 -6.09
N ILE A 384 -13.83 11.33 -6.89
CA ILE A 384 -12.92 11.83 -7.92
C ILE A 384 -13.63 12.31 -9.19
N ASN A 385 -14.95 12.06 -9.28
CA ASN A 385 -15.82 12.49 -10.39
C ASN A 385 -15.30 12.05 -11.79
N VAL A 386 -14.84 10.81 -11.89
CA VAL A 386 -14.42 10.19 -13.16
C VAL A 386 -15.53 9.27 -13.65
N ALA A 387 -16.20 9.68 -14.73
CA ALA A 387 -17.29 8.91 -15.33
C ALA A 387 -16.78 7.83 -16.29
N ASP A 388 -15.65 8.08 -16.96
CA ASP A 388 -15.02 7.19 -17.92
C ASP A 388 -13.54 7.05 -17.59
N THR A 389 -13.09 5.82 -17.45
CA THR A 389 -11.69 5.49 -17.15
C THR A 389 -10.84 5.28 -18.40
N GLY A 390 -11.46 5.31 -19.59
CA GLY A 390 -10.82 5.06 -20.88
C GLY A 390 -10.68 3.57 -21.21
N GLU A 391 -10.03 3.28 -22.33
CA GLU A 391 -9.71 1.91 -22.74
C GLU A 391 -8.66 1.30 -21.82
N CYS A 392 -8.99 0.14 -21.23
CA CYS A 392 -8.14 -0.54 -20.25
C CYS A 392 -7.60 -1.85 -20.82
N MET A 393 -6.32 -2.12 -20.56
CA MET A 393 -5.64 -3.33 -21.01
C MET A 393 -5.68 -4.48 -19.98
N GLY A 394 -6.07 -4.19 -18.75
CA GLY A 394 -5.99 -5.11 -17.62
C GLY A 394 -4.68 -4.96 -16.83
N VAL A 395 -4.79 -5.11 -15.50
CA VAL A 395 -3.65 -4.91 -14.59
C VAL A 395 -2.51 -5.88 -14.89
N LYS A 396 -2.81 -7.15 -15.19
CA LYS A 396 -1.79 -8.15 -15.55
C LYS A 396 -0.95 -7.69 -16.74
N GLN A 397 -1.61 -7.28 -17.83
CA GLN A 397 -0.92 -6.80 -19.03
C GLN A 397 -0.13 -5.52 -18.77
N LEU A 398 -0.65 -4.58 -17.95
CA LEU A 398 0.10 -3.40 -17.54
C LEU A 398 1.43 -3.78 -16.85
N LEU A 399 1.39 -4.72 -15.89
CA LEU A 399 2.59 -5.18 -15.20
C LEU A 399 3.61 -5.80 -16.16
N GLU A 400 3.14 -6.63 -17.09
CA GLU A 400 3.99 -7.28 -18.09
C GLU A 400 4.64 -6.26 -19.04
N LEU A 401 3.87 -5.31 -19.59
CA LEU A 401 4.38 -4.29 -20.52
C LEU A 401 5.40 -3.35 -19.86
N ILE A 402 5.14 -2.91 -18.63
CA ILE A 402 6.11 -2.07 -17.89
C ILE A 402 7.40 -2.86 -17.64
N LYS A 403 7.30 -4.15 -17.33
CA LYS A 403 8.49 -4.99 -17.09
C LYS A 403 9.27 -5.29 -18.37
N GLU A 404 8.58 -5.46 -19.48
CA GLU A 404 9.18 -5.65 -20.79
C GLU A 404 9.92 -4.40 -21.27
N GLU A 405 9.28 -3.23 -21.16
CA GLU A 405 9.88 -1.97 -21.62
C GLU A 405 10.97 -1.44 -20.68
N PHE A 406 10.85 -1.69 -19.38
CA PHE A 406 11.78 -1.23 -18.33
C PHE A 406 12.28 -2.43 -17.50
N PRO A 407 13.13 -3.32 -18.06
CA PRO A 407 13.54 -4.56 -17.38
C PRO A 407 14.28 -4.32 -16.05
N ASP A 408 14.92 -3.17 -15.90
CA ASP A 408 15.65 -2.82 -14.69
C ASP A 408 14.75 -2.30 -13.56
N ILE A 409 13.51 -1.91 -13.87
CA ILE A 409 12.58 -1.42 -12.84
C ILE A 409 12.23 -2.57 -11.91
N LYS A 410 12.30 -2.32 -10.60
CA LYS A 410 11.93 -3.31 -9.59
C LYS A 410 10.45 -3.19 -9.26
N TYR A 411 9.81 -4.33 -9.09
CA TYR A 411 8.54 -4.41 -8.39
C TYR A 411 8.85 -4.82 -6.96
N GLY A 412 8.19 -4.19 -5.99
CA GLY A 412 8.50 -4.48 -4.62
C GLY A 412 7.54 -3.81 -3.65
N TYR A 413 7.64 -4.22 -2.41
CA TYR A 413 6.79 -3.73 -1.33
C TYR A 413 7.58 -2.94 -0.29
N PHE A 414 8.92 -3.11 -0.28
CA PHE A 414 9.80 -2.54 0.74
C PHE A 414 10.59 -1.33 0.30
N ASN A 415 10.95 -0.55 1.31
CA ASN A 415 12.07 0.35 1.22
C ASN A 415 13.37 -0.47 1.06
N PRO A 416 14.30 -0.05 0.18
CA PRO A 416 15.50 -0.85 -0.08
C PRO A 416 16.53 -0.71 1.05
N PRO A 417 17.19 -1.80 1.47
CA PRO A 417 18.38 -1.71 2.30
C PRO A 417 19.54 -1.12 1.48
N MET A 418 20.58 -0.64 2.18
CA MET A 418 21.74 0.01 1.56
C MET A 418 22.44 -0.88 0.53
N GLU A 419 22.48 -2.18 0.77
CA GLU A 419 23.07 -3.18 -0.11
C GLU A 419 22.35 -3.22 -1.46
N ARG A 420 21.03 -3.13 -1.48
CA ARG A 420 20.23 -3.05 -2.72
C ARG A 420 20.47 -1.72 -3.45
N ILE A 421 20.55 -0.62 -2.73
CA ILE A 421 20.82 0.71 -3.30
C ILE A 421 22.18 0.72 -4.01
N LYS A 422 23.18 0.06 -3.42
CA LYS A 422 24.55 -0.03 -3.98
C LYS A 422 24.73 -1.11 -5.05
N GLY A 423 23.68 -1.85 -5.40
CA GLY A 423 23.72 -2.90 -6.41
C GLY A 423 24.43 -4.19 -5.98
N ASN A 424 24.68 -4.36 -4.67
CA ASN A 424 25.45 -5.50 -4.13
C ASN A 424 24.54 -6.59 -3.54
N PHE A 425 23.24 -6.57 -3.84
CA PHE A 425 22.27 -7.40 -3.14
C PHE A 425 21.35 -8.13 -4.11
N GLU A 426 21.70 -9.35 -4.43
CA GLU A 426 20.76 -10.38 -4.86
C GLU A 426 20.41 -11.19 -3.61
N MET A 427 19.17 -11.03 -3.10
CA MET A 427 18.68 -11.97 -2.09
C MET A 427 18.36 -13.26 -2.80
N ASP A 428 19.14 -14.29 -2.53
CA ASP A 428 18.80 -15.66 -2.86
C ASP A 428 17.73 -16.10 -1.85
N PHE A 429 16.46 -16.13 -2.28
CA PHE A 429 15.32 -16.52 -1.44
C PHE A 429 15.14 -18.05 -1.35
N ALA A 430 16.13 -18.81 -1.79
CA ALA A 430 16.14 -20.26 -1.70
C ALA A 430 16.71 -20.69 -0.34
N HIS A 431 16.02 -20.39 0.78
CA HIS A 431 16.14 -21.19 2.04
C HIS A 431 15.06 -20.77 3.02
#